data_b9ecfae0d7b4c6886070975c67089215
#
_entry.id   b9ecfae0d7b4c6886070975c67089215
#
_cell.length_a   1.000
_cell.length_b   1.000
_cell.length_c   1.000
_cell.angle_alpha   90.00
_cell.angle_beta   90.00
_cell.angle_gamma   90.00
#
_symmetry.space_group_name_H-M   'P 1'
#
loop_
_entity.id
_entity.type
_entity.pdbx_description
1 polymer ?
#
loop_
_entity_poly.entity_id
_entity_poly.type
_entity_poly.pdbx_seq_one_letter_code
_entity_poly.pdbx_strand_id
1 'polypeptide(L)'
;MKLLTTNLEAVLNQKGSSLSQFLTENSVTKVSDLKIGDLELFCHKEELSFTNLLSYNLTIDKKRLKKLKLLILDVDGVMTDAGMFFTENGDQIKKYNAKDGMAIMALKDLGIEVGIISSGFKLEMVKSRAELLKIEHLYVGRDPKIDILNAWCKKLNIELSEVAIIGDDINDMQVMKSVGFSAAPADAVPVVKQQVDLVLQTKGGKGCVREFIDNYLLDEPLQGK
;
A
#
# COMPACT_ATOMS: atom_id res chain seq x y z
N MET A 1 -18.16 2.51 -4.85
CA MET A 1 -19.29 1.68 -4.40
C MET A 1 -18.84 0.40 -3.68
N LYS A 2 -18.02 -0.50 -4.29
CA LYS A 2 -17.57 -1.75 -3.63
C LYS A 2 -16.88 -1.50 -2.27
N LEU A 3 -15.94 -0.56 -2.21
CA LEU A 3 -15.25 -0.21 -0.97
C LEU A 3 -16.20 0.31 0.10
N LEU A 4 -17.14 1.19 -0.26
CA LEU A 4 -18.14 1.68 0.68
C LEU A 4 -18.98 0.55 1.28
N THR A 5 -19.45 -0.38 0.46
CA THR A 5 -20.19 -1.56 0.92
C THR A 5 -19.36 -2.38 1.92
N THR A 6 -18.12 -2.69 1.54
CA THR A 6 -17.19 -3.45 2.41
C THR A 6 -16.94 -2.73 3.74
N ASN A 7 -16.76 -1.42 3.71
CA ASN A 7 -16.51 -0.62 4.92
C ASN A 7 -17.74 -0.55 5.82
N LEU A 8 -18.93 -0.35 5.25
CA LEU A 8 -20.20 -0.41 6.02
C LEU A 8 -20.37 -1.76 6.70
N GLU A 9 -20.18 -2.86 5.97
CA GLU A 9 -20.24 -4.21 6.53
C GLU A 9 -19.23 -4.40 7.66
N ALA A 10 -17.99 -3.94 7.49
CA ALA A 10 -16.95 -4.07 8.50
C ALA A 10 -17.30 -3.34 9.80
N VAL A 11 -17.74 -2.08 9.70
CA VAL A 11 -18.09 -1.27 10.87
C VAL A 11 -19.34 -1.82 11.56
N LEU A 12 -20.38 -2.17 10.81
CA LEU A 12 -21.63 -2.71 11.34
C LEU A 12 -21.41 -4.05 12.05
N ASN A 13 -20.65 -4.97 11.45
CA ASN A 13 -20.34 -6.29 12.05
C ASN A 13 -19.57 -6.14 13.37
N GLN A 14 -18.65 -5.18 13.48
CA GLN A 14 -17.94 -4.90 14.74
C GLN A 14 -18.89 -4.45 15.87
N LYS A 15 -20.05 -3.89 15.50
CA LYS A 15 -21.08 -3.41 16.44
C LYS A 15 -22.24 -4.41 16.63
N GLY A 16 -22.14 -5.60 16.06
CA GLY A 16 -23.18 -6.63 16.15
C GLY A 16 -24.43 -6.35 15.31
N SER A 17 -24.33 -5.45 14.32
CA SER A 17 -25.39 -5.14 13.36
C SER A 17 -25.06 -5.69 11.97
N SER A 18 -26.00 -5.65 11.04
CA SER A 18 -25.79 -6.10 9.67
C SER A 18 -26.09 -5.00 8.64
N LEU A 19 -25.47 -5.11 7.46
CA LEU A 19 -25.75 -4.20 6.36
C LEU A 19 -27.23 -4.26 5.96
N SER A 20 -27.85 -5.44 5.95
CA SER A 20 -29.28 -5.59 5.64
C SER A 20 -30.17 -4.82 6.61
N GLN A 21 -29.90 -4.91 7.91
CA GLN A 21 -30.61 -4.14 8.93
C GLN A 21 -30.42 -2.63 8.71
N PHE A 22 -29.20 -2.17 8.51
CA PHE A 22 -28.90 -0.75 8.25
C PHE A 22 -29.62 -0.21 7.02
N LEU A 23 -29.66 -0.97 5.91
CA LEU A 23 -30.39 -0.59 4.72
C LEU A 23 -31.89 -0.48 4.98
N THR A 24 -32.47 -1.42 5.74
CA THR A 24 -33.89 -1.40 6.11
C THR A 24 -34.22 -0.19 6.99
N GLU A 25 -33.39 0.13 7.97
CA GLU A 25 -33.56 1.33 8.84
C GLU A 25 -33.55 2.63 8.03
N ASN A 26 -32.79 2.69 6.93
CA ASN A 26 -32.74 3.84 6.02
C ASN A 26 -33.77 3.74 4.87
N SER A 27 -34.68 2.77 4.90
CA SER A 27 -35.75 2.57 3.89
C SER A 27 -35.22 2.37 2.46
N VAL A 28 -34.05 1.74 2.30
CA VAL A 28 -33.45 1.43 1.01
C VAL A 28 -33.08 -0.07 0.93
N THR A 29 -32.88 -0.56 -0.30
CA THR A 29 -32.53 -1.97 -0.54
C THR A 29 -31.08 -2.16 -0.97
N LYS A 30 -30.40 -1.11 -1.38
CA LYS A 30 -29.02 -1.14 -1.89
C LYS A 30 -28.21 0.03 -1.34
N VAL A 31 -26.92 -0.18 -1.16
CA VAL A 31 -25.96 0.87 -0.75
C VAL A 31 -25.94 2.05 -1.74
N SER A 32 -26.19 1.79 -3.03
CA SER A 32 -26.29 2.85 -4.05
C SER A 32 -27.43 3.84 -3.83
N ASP A 33 -28.44 3.47 -3.07
CA ASP A 33 -29.66 4.25 -2.86
C ASP A 33 -29.60 5.08 -1.57
N LEU A 34 -28.56 4.88 -0.74
CA LEU A 34 -28.31 5.69 0.45
C LEU A 34 -28.00 7.13 0.06
N LYS A 35 -28.58 8.07 0.79
CA LYS A 35 -28.29 9.50 0.64
C LYS A 35 -27.00 9.85 1.39
N ILE A 36 -26.36 10.92 1.01
CA ILE A 36 -25.15 11.43 1.68
C ILE A 36 -25.43 11.68 3.17
N GLY A 37 -26.59 12.26 3.49
CA GLY A 37 -27.01 12.51 4.88
C GLY A 37 -27.12 11.24 5.75
N ASP A 38 -27.55 10.12 5.15
CA ASP A 38 -27.63 8.83 5.87
C ASP A 38 -26.22 8.34 6.25
N LEU A 39 -25.27 8.52 5.33
CA LEU A 39 -23.86 8.15 5.56
C LEU A 39 -23.16 9.11 6.53
N GLU A 40 -23.47 10.41 6.48
CA GLU A 40 -22.96 11.40 7.46
C GLU A 40 -23.47 11.11 8.86
N LEU A 41 -24.76 10.80 9.01
CA LEU A 41 -25.36 10.42 10.28
C LEU A 41 -24.75 9.12 10.82
N PHE A 42 -24.53 8.14 9.96
CA PHE A 42 -23.82 6.89 10.30
C PHE A 42 -22.41 7.20 10.79
N CYS A 43 -21.64 8.00 10.05
CA CYS A 43 -20.29 8.38 10.44
C CYS A 43 -20.26 9.10 11.80
N HIS A 44 -21.19 10.00 12.06
CA HIS A 44 -21.30 10.71 13.33
C HIS A 44 -21.60 9.73 14.49
N LYS A 45 -22.55 8.80 14.28
CA LYS A 45 -22.92 7.80 15.28
C LYS A 45 -21.77 6.84 15.62
N GLU A 46 -20.96 6.47 14.62
CA GLU A 46 -19.86 5.52 14.77
C GLU A 46 -18.50 6.19 15.04
N GLU A 47 -18.49 7.51 15.29
CA GLU A 47 -17.27 8.32 15.51
C GLU A 47 -16.23 8.13 14.39
N LEU A 48 -16.71 8.04 13.14
CA LEU A 48 -15.91 7.76 11.97
C LEU A 48 -15.83 8.97 11.06
N SER A 49 -14.68 9.24 10.49
CA SER A 49 -14.57 10.25 9.43
C SER A 49 -15.29 9.79 8.16
N PHE A 50 -16.08 10.68 7.55
CA PHE A 50 -16.74 10.44 6.26
C PHE A 50 -15.72 10.10 5.15
N THR A 51 -14.56 10.78 5.15
CA THR A 51 -13.46 10.47 4.25
C THR A 51 -12.95 9.05 4.47
N ASN A 52 -12.80 8.60 5.72
CA ASN A 52 -12.35 7.25 6.02
C ASN A 52 -13.33 6.20 5.50
N LEU A 53 -14.63 6.44 5.67
CA LEU A 53 -15.65 5.52 5.16
C LEU A 53 -15.60 5.36 3.64
N LEU A 54 -15.30 6.43 2.91
CA LEU A 54 -15.32 6.43 1.43
C LEU A 54 -14.00 6.01 0.79
N SER A 55 -12.87 6.30 1.44
CA SER A 55 -11.55 6.26 0.81
C SER A 55 -10.61 5.21 1.36
N TYR A 56 -10.80 4.73 2.59
CA TYR A 56 -9.89 3.79 3.23
C TYR A 56 -10.54 2.42 3.37
N ASN A 57 -9.73 1.36 3.30
CA ASN A 57 -10.20 0.02 3.60
C ASN A 57 -10.23 -0.20 5.12
N LEU A 58 -11.42 -0.11 5.71
CA LEU A 58 -11.63 -0.24 7.16
C LEU A 58 -11.60 -1.69 7.68
N THR A 59 -11.46 -2.67 6.78
CA THR A 59 -11.27 -4.07 7.17
C THR A 59 -9.83 -4.37 7.62
N ILE A 60 -8.90 -3.46 7.33
CA ILE A 60 -7.48 -3.65 7.64
C ILE A 60 -7.24 -3.51 9.15
N ASP A 61 -6.70 -4.56 9.74
CA ASP A 61 -6.24 -4.50 11.13
C ASP A 61 -4.95 -3.68 11.25
N LYS A 62 -5.09 -2.41 11.62
CA LYS A 62 -3.97 -1.50 11.83
C LYS A 62 -2.98 -1.99 12.90
N LYS A 63 -3.36 -2.92 13.80
CA LYS A 63 -2.44 -3.47 14.80
C LYS A 63 -1.30 -4.27 14.15
N ARG A 64 -1.56 -4.92 13.00
CA ARG A 64 -0.50 -5.60 12.23
C ARG A 64 0.50 -4.60 11.70
N LEU A 65 0.03 -3.44 11.23
CA LEU A 65 0.86 -2.38 10.65
C LEU A 65 1.71 -1.65 11.69
N LYS A 66 1.26 -1.54 12.95
CA LYS A 66 2.03 -0.92 14.04
C LYS A 66 3.30 -1.69 14.42
N LYS A 67 3.44 -2.94 13.98
CA LYS A 67 4.65 -3.75 14.23
C LYS A 67 5.70 -3.62 13.13
N LEU A 68 5.39 -2.91 12.05
CA LEU A 68 6.27 -2.82 10.89
C LEU A 68 7.55 -2.07 11.22
N LYS A 69 8.66 -2.63 10.79
CA LYS A 69 10.00 -2.08 10.88
C LYS A 69 10.66 -1.88 9.52
N LEU A 70 10.15 -2.56 8.49
CA LEU A 70 10.69 -2.49 7.14
C LEU A 70 9.56 -2.48 6.10
N LEU A 71 9.59 -1.51 5.19
CA LEU A 71 8.73 -1.46 4.00
C LEU A 71 9.55 -1.80 2.76
N ILE A 72 9.18 -2.87 2.07
CA ILE A 72 9.77 -3.26 0.79
C ILE A 72 8.95 -2.71 -0.36
N LEU A 73 9.62 -2.13 -1.33
CA LEU A 73 9.04 -1.58 -2.56
C LEU A 73 9.61 -2.29 -3.78
N ASP A 74 8.73 -2.78 -4.65
CA ASP A 74 9.14 -3.04 -6.03
C ASP A 74 9.26 -1.71 -6.79
N VAL A 75 9.91 -1.72 -7.94
CA VAL A 75 10.12 -0.52 -8.76
C VAL A 75 9.10 -0.41 -9.87
N ASP A 76 9.09 -1.39 -10.78
CA ASP A 76 8.29 -1.34 -11.99
C ASP A 76 6.85 -1.76 -11.69
N GLY A 77 5.90 -0.85 -11.82
CA GLY A 77 4.50 -1.06 -11.45
C GLY A 77 4.14 -0.61 -10.03
N VAL A 78 5.11 -0.24 -9.20
CA VAL A 78 4.89 0.32 -7.85
C VAL A 78 5.42 1.75 -7.77
N MET A 79 6.74 1.94 -7.78
CA MET A 79 7.36 3.27 -7.75
C MET A 79 7.25 3.99 -9.11
N THR A 80 7.08 3.23 -10.19
CA THR A 80 6.80 3.69 -11.55
C THR A 80 5.49 3.10 -12.06
N ASP A 81 5.04 3.54 -13.23
CA ASP A 81 3.83 3.02 -13.91
C ASP A 81 4.15 1.80 -14.83
N ALA A 82 5.27 1.11 -14.60
CA ALA A 82 5.81 0.02 -15.40
C ALA A 82 6.10 0.38 -16.87
N GLY A 83 5.83 1.62 -17.30
CA GLY A 83 6.16 2.10 -18.64
C GLY A 83 7.67 2.20 -18.83
N MET A 84 8.18 1.66 -19.93
CA MET A 84 9.60 1.69 -20.27
C MET A 84 9.83 2.57 -21.50
N PHE A 85 10.70 3.55 -21.36
CA PHE A 85 11.20 4.34 -22.49
C PHE A 85 12.61 3.88 -22.83
N PHE A 86 12.82 3.53 -24.09
CA PHE A 86 14.15 3.18 -24.62
C PHE A 86 14.60 4.22 -25.62
N THR A 87 15.85 4.62 -25.53
CA THR A 87 16.52 5.38 -26.58
C THR A 87 17.07 4.42 -27.65
N GLU A 88 17.40 4.92 -28.81
CA GLU A 88 18.08 4.14 -29.88
C GLU A 88 19.44 3.57 -29.44
N ASN A 89 20.08 4.19 -28.43
CA ASN A 89 21.33 3.70 -27.84
C ASN A 89 21.12 2.68 -26.72
N GLY A 90 19.85 2.25 -26.47
CA GLY A 90 19.51 1.27 -25.45
C GLY A 90 19.46 1.82 -24.02
N ASP A 91 19.48 3.15 -23.84
CA ASP A 91 19.26 3.75 -22.53
C ASP A 91 17.79 3.66 -22.17
N GLN A 92 17.52 3.54 -20.86
CA GLN A 92 16.19 3.51 -20.30
C GLN A 92 15.93 4.76 -19.46
N ILE A 93 14.68 5.21 -19.43
CA ILE A 93 14.25 6.32 -18.57
C ILE A 93 13.12 5.81 -17.69
N LYS A 94 13.23 6.03 -16.37
CA LYS A 94 12.16 5.73 -15.39
C LYS A 94 11.58 7.02 -14.84
N LYS A 95 10.25 7.06 -14.80
CA LYS A 95 9.51 8.18 -14.22
C LYS A 95 8.99 7.80 -12.84
N TYR A 96 9.53 8.44 -11.79
CA TYR A 96 9.12 8.31 -10.41
C TYR A 96 8.12 9.39 -10.00
N ASN A 97 7.31 9.10 -8.97
CA ASN A 97 6.39 10.06 -8.39
C ASN A 97 7.06 10.83 -7.23
N ALA A 98 6.99 12.16 -7.28
CA ALA A 98 7.58 12.99 -6.23
C ALA A 98 6.84 12.86 -4.88
N LYS A 99 5.51 12.66 -4.90
CA LYS A 99 4.71 12.50 -3.69
C LYS A 99 5.06 11.21 -2.94
N ASP A 100 5.32 10.12 -3.66
CA ASP A 100 5.80 8.87 -3.08
C ASP A 100 7.15 9.10 -2.38
N GLY A 101 8.05 9.84 -3.03
CA GLY A 101 9.36 10.15 -2.45
C GLY A 101 9.28 10.92 -1.14
N MET A 102 8.37 11.89 -1.05
CA MET A 102 8.16 12.65 0.19
C MET A 102 7.65 11.76 1.34
N ALA A 103 6.72 10.84 1.05
CA ALA A 103 6.21 9.92 2.05
C ALA A 103 7.27 8.91 2.51
N ILE A 104 8.05 8.36 1.55
CA ILE A 104 9.15 7.44 1.86
C ILE A 104 10.16 8.08 2.82
N MET A 105 10.56 9.33 2.57
CA MET A 105 11.50 10.03 3.44
C MET A 105 10.96 10.25 4.86
N ALA A 106 9.65 10.40 5.02
CA ALA A 106 9.03 10.58 6.33
C ALA A 106 9.00 9.31 7.20
N LEU A 107 9.11 8.11 6.59
CA LEU A 107 9.12 6.84 7.34
C LEU A 107 10.31 6.71 8.28
N LYS A 108 11.43 7.37 7.97
CA LYS A 108 12.61 7.38 8.85
C LYS A 108 12.31 7.98 10.22
N ASP A 109 11.48 9.03 10.26
CA ASP A 109 11.09 9.69 11.50
C ASP A 109 10.17 8.79 12.37
N LEU A 110 9.57 7.75 11.74
CA LEU A 110 8.75 6.72 12.40
C LEU A 110 9.54 5.47 12.79
N GLY A 111 10.85 5.42 12.50
CA GLY A 111 11.68 4.25 12.75
C GLY A 111 11.38 3.07 11.82
N ILE A 112 10.75 3.31 10.66
CA ILE A 112 10.50 2.31 9.63
C ILE A 112 11.55 2.44 8.54
N GLU A 113 12.35 1.38 8.37
CA GLU A 113 13.31 1.28 7.26
C GLU A 113 12.59 1.04 5.94
N VAL A 114 13.22 1.45 4.84
CA VAL A 114 12.71 1.21 3.49
C VAL A 114 13.75 0.43 2.68
N GLY A 115 13.29 -0.58 1.95
CA GLY A 115 14.10 -1.35 1.03
C GLY A 115 13.48 -1.39 -0.38
N ILE A 116 14.33 -1.41 -1.40
CA ILE A 116 13.94 -1.59 -2.80
C ILE A 116 14.47 -2.93 -3.27
N ILE A 117 13.59 -3.82 -3.75
CA ILE A 117 13.96 -5.09 -4.38
C ILE A 117 13.34 -5.13 -5.77
N SER A 118 14.14 -4.93 -6.81
CA SER A 118 13.71 -4.89 -8.21
C SER A 118 14.33 -6.03 -9.02
N SER A 119 13.53 -6.62 -9.90
CA SER A 119 13.97 -7.60 -10.91
C SER A 119 14.52 -6.95 -12.18
N GLY A 120 14.78 -5.64 -12.16
CA GLY A 120 15.31 -4.87 -13.29
C GLY A 120 16.75 -5.24 -13.68
N PHE A 121 17.22 -4.67 -14.78
CA PHE A 121 18.56 -4.96 -15.34
C PHE A 121 19.58 -3.84 -15.10
N LYS A 122 19.14 -2.62 -14.88
CA LYS A 122 20.03 -1.46 -14.75
C LYS A 122 19.98 -0.89 -13.34
N LEU A 123 20.99 -1.22 -12.55
CA LEU A 123 21.13 -0.79 -11.14
C LEU A 123 21.18 0.73 -11.02
N GLU A 124 21.96 1.42 -11.84
CA GLU A 124 22.29 2.84 -11.65
C GLU A 124 21.05 3.76 -11.65
N MET A 125 20.02 3.44 -12.45
CA MET A 125 18.78 4.24 -12.46
C MET A 125 17.98 4.15 -11.17
N VAL A 126 17.96 2.97 -10.56
CA VAL A 126 17.26 2.74 -9.29
C VAL A 126 18.12 3.27 -8.14
N LYS A 127 19.43 3.07 -8.21
CA LYS A 127 20.42 3.54 -7.22
C LYS A 127 20.37 5.06 -7.04
N SER A 128 20.40 5.83 -8.12
CA SER A 128 20.28 7.29 -8.04
C SER A 128 19.00 7.74 -7.32
N ARG A 129 17.89 7.02 -7.54
CA ARG A 129 16.62 7.30 -6.85
C ARG A 129 16.68 6.89 -5.38
N ALA A 130 17.27 5.74 -5.06
CA ALA A 130 17.44 5.26 -3.69
C ALA A 130 18.31 6.22 -2.87
N GLU A 131 19.43 6.68 -3.43
CA GLU A 131 20.32 7.66 -2.80
C GLU A 131 19.60 8.99 -2.50
N LEU A 132 18.83 9.52 -3.47
CA LEU A 132 18.04 10.74 -3.28
C LEU A 132 17.02 10.58 -2.12
N LEU A 133 16.45 9.39 -1.95
CA LEU A 133 15.48 9.07 -0.89
C LEU A 133 16.12 8.57 0.41
N LYS A 134 17.48 8.49 0.44
CA LYS A 134 18.25 7.95 1.58
C LYS A 134 17.87 6.51 1.95
N ILE A 135 17.57 5.69 0.94
CA ILE A 135 17.27 4.27 1.09
C ILE A 135 18.57 3.49 1.02
N GLU A 136 18.92 2.79 2.09
CA GLU A 136 20.18 2.02 2.21
C GLU A 136 20.03 0.57 1.72
N HIS A 137 18.82 0.01 1.78
CA HIS A 137 18.53 -1.36 1.38
C HIS A 137 18.08 -1.38 -0.08
N LEU A 138 19.03 -1.63 -0.99
CA LEU A 138 18.80 -1.67 -2.42
C LEU A 138 19.32 -2.96 -3.03
N TYR A 139 18.45 -3.65 -3.75
CA TYR A 139 18.81 -4.76 -4.64
C TYR A 139 18.15 -4.59 -6.01
N VAL A 140 18.93 -4.77 -7.05
CA VAL A 140 18.46 -4.86 -8.45
C VAL A 140 19.15 -6.04 -9.09
N GLY A 141 18.38 -7.07 -9.46
CA GLY A 141 18.95 -8.30 -10.01
C GLY A 141 17.94 -9.41 -10.20
N ARG A 142 18.43 -10.64 -10.41
CA ARG A 142 17.62 -11.80 -10.76
C ARG A 142 17.52 -12.85 -9.65
N ASP A 143 18.19 -12.65 -8.54
CA ASP A 143 18.08 -13.58 -7.41
C ASP A 143 16.66 -13.55 -6.84
N PRO A 144 16.20 -14.64 -6.23
CA PRO A 144 14.88 -14.68 -5.60
C PRO A 144 14.72 -13.55 -4.58
N LYS A 145 13.70 -12.71 -4.74
CA LYS A 145 13.45 -11.56 -3.86
C LYS A 145 13.37 -11.95 -2.38
N ILE A 146 12.86 -13.15 -2.08
CA ILE A 146 12.75 -13.67 -0.73
C ILE A 146 14.11 -13.92 -0.06
N ASP A 147 15.12 -14.35 -0.82
CA ASP A 147 16.45 -14.61 -0.29
C ASP A 147 17.15 -13.30 0.09
N ILE A 148 16.97 -12.27 -0.74
CA ILE A 148 17.44 -10.91 -0.46
C ILE A 148 16.78 -10.37 0.80
N LEU A 149 15.46 -10.51 0.91
CA LEU A 149 14.71 -10.06 2.08
C LEU A 149 15.15 -10.79 3.35
N ASN A 150 15.31 -12.11 3.31
CA ASN A 150 15.78 -12.90 4.44
C ASN A 150 17.18 -12.46 4.93
N ALA A 151 18.08 -12.15 4.00
CA ALA A 151 19.40 -11.62 4.35
C ALA A 151 19.29 -10.25 5.05
N TRP A 152 18.39 -9.36 4.60
CA TRP A 152 18.16 -8.08 5.25
C TRP A 152 17.49 -8.21 6.60
N CYS A 153 16.48 -9.06 6.74
CA CYS A 153 15.84 -9.34 8.03
C CYS A 153 16.85 -9.81 9.07
N LYS A 154 17.74 -10.73 8.69
CA LYS A 154 18.84 -11.20 9.57
C LYS A 154 19.78 -10.06 9.96
N LYS A 155 20.18 -9.20 9.03
CA LYS A 155 21.06 -8.05 9.28
C LYS A 155 20.41 -7.03 10.22
N LEU A 156 19.11 -6.77 10.04
CA LEU A 156 18.35 -5.82 10.83
C LEU A 156 17.83 -6.39 12.16
N ASN A 157 17.99 -7.69 12.38
CA ASN A 157 17.43 -8.42 13.52
C ASN A 157 15.91 -8.21 13.66
N ILE A 158 15.19 -8.42 12.55
CA ILE A 158 13.74 -8.34 12.46
C ILE A 158 13.16 -9.64 11.87
N GLU A 159 11.88 -9.89 12.16
CA GLU A 159 11.15 -11.03 11.62
C GLU A 159 10.39 -10.64 10.34
N LEU A 160 10.11 -11.61 9.46
CA LEU A 160 9.27 -11.38 8.28
C LEU A 160 7.88 -10.82 8.63
N SER A 161 7.36 -11.15 9.81
CA SER A 161 6.10 -10.60 10.34
C SER A 161 6.14 -9.10 10.64
N GLU A 162 7.32 -8.49 10.69
CA GLU A 162 7.55 -7.05 10.90
C GLU A 162 7.85 -6.32 9.58
N VAL A 163 7.66 -6.99 8.45
CA VAL A 163 7.90 -6.47 7.11
C VAL A 163 6.58 -6.26 6.38
N ALA A 164 6.46 -5.14 5.66
CA ALA A 164 5.43 -4.94 4.63
C ALA A 164 6.08 -4.91 3.24
N ILE A 165 5.32 -5.29 2.22
CA ILE A 165 5.71 -5.13 0.82
C ILE A 165 4.59 -4.46 0.00
N ILE A 166 4.98 -3.62 -0.95
CA ILE A 166 4.13 -3.21 -2.07
C ILE A 166 4.75 -3.77 -3.34
N GLY A 167 4.00 -4.59 -4.05
CA GLY A 167 4.38 -5.21 -5.32
C GLY A 167 3.18 -5.32 -6.25
N ASP A 168 3.40 -5.59 -7.53
CA ASP A 168 2.34 -5.56 -8.54
C ASP A 168 2.25 -6.82 -9.39
N ASP A 169 3.29 -7.65 -9.44
CA ASP A 169 3.34 -8.80 -10.35
C ASP A 169 3.77 -10.09 -9.65
N ILE A 170 3.72 -11.19 -10.37
CA ILE A 170 3.94 -12.57 -9.87
C ILE A 170 5.32 -12.80 -9.24
N ASN A 171 6.32 -12.05 -9.65
CA ASN A 171 7.67 -12.11 -9.08
C ASN A 171 7.74 -11.63 -7.62
N ASP A 172 6.73 -10.90 -7.13
CA ASP A 172 6.59 -10.44 -5.76
C ASP A 172 5.86 -11.45 -4.86
N MET A 173 5.10 -12.36 -5.46
CA MET A 173 4.16 -13.23 -4.77
C MET A 173 4.78 -14.04 -3.63
N GLN A 174 6.01 -14.54 -3.81
CA GLN A 174 6.68 -15.32 -2.78
C GLN A 174 6.96 -14.47 -1.54
N VAL A 175 7.42 -13.24 -1.72
CA VAL A 175 7.64 -12.29 -0.62
C VAL A 175 6.31 -11.91 0.01
N MET A 176 5.31 -11.55 -0.80
CA MET A 176 3.98 -11.13 -0.33
C MET A 176 3.31 -12.16 0.59
N LYS A 177 3.48 -13.45 0.31
CA LYS A 177 2.94 -14.56 1.13
C LYS A 177 3.72 -14.81 2.42
N SER A 178 4.94 -14.29 2.53
CA SER A 178 5.87 -14.58 3.64
C SER A 178 5.93 -13.48 4.68
N VAL A 179 5.53 -12.26 4.34
CA VAL A 179 5.68 -11.06 5.19
C VAL A 179 4.45 -10.80 6.07
N GLY A 180 4.61 -9.91 7.04
CA GLY A 180 3.54 -9.50 7.95
C GLY A 180 2.39 -8.76 7.28
N PHE A 181 2.65 -8.03 6.18
CA PHE A 181 1.61 -7.31 5.44
C PHE A 181 1.99 -7.14 3.97
N SER A 182 1.01 -7.32 3.08
CA SER A 182 1.20 -7.16 1.65
C SER A 182 0.17 -6.22 1.04
N ALA A 183 0.62 -5.31 0.18
CA ALA A 183 -0.23 -4.40 -0.56
C ALA A 183 0.09 -4.42 -2.06
N ALA A 184 -0.87 -4.07 -2.88
CA ALA A 184 -0.70 -3.97 -4.32
C ALA A 184 -1.37 -2.70 -4.87
N PRO A 185 -0.79 -2.04 -5.91
CA PRO A 185 -1.44 -0.94 -6.61
C PRO A 185 -2.75 -1.36 -7.27
N ALA A 186 -3.62 -0.39 -7.58
CA ALA A 186 -4.93 -0.63 -8.20
C ALA A 186 -4.84 -1.37 -9.54
N ASP A 187 -3.76 -1.18 -10.27
CA ASP A 187 -3.48 -1.77 -11.58
C ASP A 187 -2.54 -2.99 -11.55
N ALA A 188 -2.19 -3.50 -10.37
CA ALA A 188 -1.48 -4.78 -10.23
C ALA A 188 -2.21 -5.91 -10.94
N VAL A 189 -1.47 -6.95 -11.36
CA VAL A 189 -2.07 -8.08 -12.07
C VAL A 189 -3.13 -8.78 -11.21
N PRO A 190 -4.20 -9.34 -11.83
CA PRO A 190 -5.35 -9.87 -11.11
C PRO A 190 -5.00 -10.92 -10.05
N VAL A 191 -4.05 -11.81 -10.33
CA VAL A 191 -3.64 -12.87 -9.40
C VAL A 191 -2.99 -12.31 -8.13
N VAL A 192 -2.24 -11.22 -8.22
CA VAL A 192 -1.65 -10.53 -7.07
C VAL A 192 -2.75 -9.88 -6.23
N LYS A 193 -3.67 -9.13 -6.87
CA LYS A 193 -4.79 -8.48 -6.17
C LYS A 193 -5.70 -9.43 -5.39
N GLN A 194 -5.76 -10.70 -5.79
CA GLN A 194 -6.57 -11.72 -5.11
C GLN A 194 -5.91 -12.29 -3.85
N GLN A 195 -4.60 -12.08 -3.67
CA GLN A 195 -3.81 -12.75 -2.64
C GLN A 195 -3.15 -11.79 -1.63
N VAL A 196 -3.22 -10.48 -1.87
CA VAL A 196 -2.67 -9.47 -0.95
C VAL A 196 -3.65 -9.07 0.13
N ASP A 197 -3.14 -8.59 1.25
CA ASP A 197 -3.96 -8.06 2.34
C ASP A 197 -4.72 -6.79 1.92
N LEU A 198 -4.10 -5.96 1.06
CA LEU A 198 -4.66 -4.66 0.66
C LEU A 198 -4.42 -4.39 -0.83
N VAL A 199 -5.50 -4.08 -1.55
CA VAL A 199 -5.41 -3.44 -2.87
C VAL A 199 -5.64 -1.94 -2.70
N LEU A 200 -4.64 -1.15 -3.06
CA LEU A 200 -4.68 0.31 -3.02
C LEU A 200 -5.64 0.87 -4.07
N GLN A 201 -6.12 2.09 -3.86
CA GLN A 201 -6.98 2.81 -4.82
C GLN A 201 -6.16 3.42 -5.96
N THR A 202 -4.91 3.77 -5.66
CA THR A 202 -4.00 4.45 -6.57
C THR A 202 -3.17 3.45 -7.36
N LYS A 203 -2.96 3.75 -8.64
CA LYS A 203 -2.12 2.97 -9.55
C LYS A 203 -0.63 3.16 -9.26
N GLY A 204 0.17 2.20 -9.72
CA GLY A 204 1.62 2.30 -9.70
C GLY A 204 2.15 3.58 -10.36
N GLY A 205 3.19 4.18 -9.79
CA GLY A 205 3.77 5.44 -10.24
C GLY A 205 2.86 6.67 -10.16
N LYS A 206 1.68 6.54 -9.58
CA LYS A 206 0.69 7.64 -9.44
C LYS A 206 0.50 8.08 -7.99
N GLY A 207 1.31 7.60 -7.06
CA GLY A 207 1.20 7.93 -5.64
C GLY A 207 0.69 6.79 -4.77
N CYS A 208 0.76 5.53 -5.21
CA CYS A 208 0.28 4.38 -4.45
C CYS A 208 1.11 4.14 -3.17
N VAL A 209 2.41 4.41 -3.21
CA VAL A 209 3.28 4.32 -2.02
C VAL A 209 2.89 5.42 -1.02
N ARG A 210 2.62 6.64 -1.53
CA ARG A 210 2.10 7.75 -0.72
C ARG A 210 0.78 7.38 -0.05
N GLU A 211 -0.17 6.81 -0.80
CA GLU A 211 -1.45 6.34 -0.26
C GLU A 211 -1.25 5.33 0.87
N PHE A 212 -0.38 4.33 0.67
CA PHE A 212 -0.13 3.33 1.68
C PHE A 212 0.42 3.94 2.97
N ILE A 213 1.40 4.81 2.84
CA ILE A 213 2.03 5.45 3.99
C ILE A 213 1.04 6.35 4.74
N ASP A 214 0.40 7.28 4.04
CA ASP A 214 -0.48 8.27 4.66
C ASP A 214 -1.71 7.65 5.33
N ASN A 215 -2.30 6.62 4.69
CA ASN A 215 -3.58 6.09 5.13
C ASN A 215 -3.46 4.93 6.12
N TYR A 216 -2.31 4.23 6.10
CA TYR A 216 -2.18 2.98 6.84
C TYR A 216 -1.01 2.94 7.82
N LEU A 217 0.05 3.74 7.61
CA LEU A 217 1.20 3.77 8.50
C LEU A 217 1.23 5.00 9.42
N LEU A 218 0.65 6.12 8.99
CA LEU A 218 0.58 7.34 9.78
C LEU A 218 -0.71 7.37 10.61
N ASP A 219 -0.62 7.82 11.86
CA ASP A 219 -1.81 8.13 12.68
C ASP A 219 -2.42 9.48 12.27
N GLU A 220 -1.59 10.43 11.79
CA GLU A 220 -2.01 11.74 11.26
C GLU A 220 -1.34 12.03 9.91
N PRO A 221 -2.01 12.77 9.00
CA PRO A 221 -1.42 13.13 7.71
C PRO A 221 -0.11 13.92 7.88
N LEU A 222 0.84 13.71 6.94
CA LEU A 222 2.08 14.47 6.91
C LEU A 222 1.78 15.97 6.83
N GLN A 223 2.14 16.70 7.86
CA GLN A 223 2.08 18.15 7.87
C GLN A 223 3.33 18.71 7.18
N GLY A 224 3.15 19.70 6.29
CA GLY A 224 4.28 20.39 5.70
C GLY A 224 5.08 21.12 6.79
N LYS A 225 6.40 20.90 6.79
CA LYS A 225 7.33 21.69 7.61
C LYS A 225 7.57 23.02 6.94
#